data_d907fa1348322474aac4b6cec77f2d6c
#
_entry.id   d907fa1348322474aac4b6cec77f2d6c
#
_cell.length_a   1.000
_cell.length_b   1.000
_cell.length_c   1.000
_cell.angle_alpha   90.00
_cell.angle_beta   90.00
_cell.angle_gamma   90.00
#
_symmetry.space_group_name_H-M   'P 1'
#
loop_
_entity.id
_entity.type
_entity.pdbx_description
1 polymer ?
#
loop_
_entity_poly.entity_id
_entity_poly.type
_entity_poly.pdbx_seq_one_letter_code
_entity_poly.pdbx_strand_id
1 'polypeptide(L)'
;DSNTIGLTGPVRYKDVRNNSFGNLLKLVYEICKPQSTEGAGGSWGLGKTIYFRLGIGLVLYYSRIRQNGKYQSRLVACLVEDETKKEALIPHAGGVKRGIAWWGKRDGLVAGSTIPVDNELEIVKILSIFGLSPYTQSETGTTIIIPYIDEKALLNEVYAINEPAESKPYWVGGIADYLNIALQRWYSPRLNNISYPYGAYLSASVNGTKVKISGMLSLFRYVREL
;
A
#
# COMPACT_ATOMS: atom_id res chain seq x y z
N ASP A 1 -4.94 5.86 -0.81
CA ASP A 1 -4.38 7.15 -0.42
C ASP A 1 -4.63 8.15 -1.53
N SER A 2 -5.64 8.99 -1.37
CA SER A 2 -6.03 10.03 -2.34
C SER A 2 -5.37 11.37 -2.02
N ASN A 3 -5.38 12.29 -3.00
CA ASN A 3 -4.78 13.63 -2.89
C ASN A 3 -3.26 13.61 -2.64
N THR A 4 -2.58 12.60 -3.16
CA THR A 4 -1.12 12.50 -3.17
C THR A 4 -0.61 12.55 -4.59
N ILE A 5 0.70 12.76 -4.75
CA ILE A 5 1.34 12.79 -6.08
C ILE A 5 1.34 11.42 -6.79
N GLY A 6 1.01 10.36 -6.04
CA GLY A 6 0.96 9.00 -6.53
C GLY A 6 2.31 8.42 -6.95
N LEU A 7 2.26 7.36 -7.75
CA LEU A 7 3.44 6.65 -8.27
C LEU A 7 4.05 7.37 -9.47
N THR A 8 4.54 8.59 -9.24
CA THR A 8 5.23 9.42 -10.24
C THR A 8 6.61 8.88 -10.59
N GLY A 9 7.21 9.49 -11.60
CA GLY A 9 8.56 9.16 -12.05
C GLY A 9 8.60 8.27 -13.28
N PRO A 10 9.81 7.89 -13.72
CA PRO A 10 10.01 7.07 -14.91
C PRO A 10 9.46 5.65 -14.70
N VAL A 11 9.04 5.01 -15.78
CA VAL A 11 8.56 3.61 -15.76
C VAL A 11 9.69 2.60 -16.03
N ARG A 12 10.88 3.08 -16.40
CA ARG A 12 12.06 2.25 -16.66
C ARG A 12 13.30 2.83 -16.00
N TYR A 13 14.20 1.99 -15.57
CA TYR A 13 15.49 2.44 -14.98
C TYR A 13 16.34 3.26 -15.97
N LYS A 14 16.33 2.91 -17.26
CA LYS A 14 17.07 3.66 -18.30
C LYS A 14 16.59 5.10 -18.48
N ASP A 15 15.37 5.40 -18.07
CA ASP A 15 14.77 6.73 -18.19
C ASP A 15 15.03 7.60 -16.93
N VAL A 16 15.71 7.05 -15.92
CA VAL A 16 16.13 7.80 -14.72
C VAL A 16 17.14 8.87 -15.10
N ARG A 17 16.91 10.10 -14.65
CA ARG A 17 17.79 11.25 -14.84
C ARG A 17 18.17 11.82 -13.47
N ASN A 18 19.43 12.22 -13.33
CA ASN A 18 19.95 12.87 -12.10
C ASN A 18 19.59 12.10 -10.82
N ASN A 19 19.65 10.77 -10.84
CA ASN A 19 19.27 9.89 -9.73
C ASN A 19 17.82 10.07 -9.23
N SER A 20 16.94 10.67 -10.03
CA SER A 20 15.53 10.83 -9.69
C SER A 20 14.72 9.60 -10.11
N PHE A 21 14.63 8.62 -9.20
CA PHE A 21 13.94 7.36 -9.44
C PHE A 21 12.41 7.50 -9.45
N GLY A 22 11.87 8.52 -8.78
CA GLY A 22 10.43 8.69 -8.60
C GLY A 22 9.79 7.62 -7.69
N ASN A 23 8.52 7.84 -7.36
CA ASN A 23 7.81 6.98 -6.41
C ASN A 23 7.52 5.59 -6.98
N LEU A 24 7.30 5.46 -8.29
CA LEU A 24 7.02 4.17 -8.92
C LEU A 24 8.17 3.18 -8.72
N LEU A 25 9.38 3.55 -9.14
CA LEU A 25 10.53 2.67 -9.03
C LEU A 25 10.87 2.39 -7.57
N LYS A 26 10.83 3.40 -6.71
CA LYS A 26 11.12 3.25 -5.29
C LYS A 26 10.14 2.35 -4.55
N LEU A 27 8.85 2.45 -4.83
CA LEU A 27 7.85 1.65 -4.11
C LEU A 27 7.74 0.22 -4.65
N VAL A 28 7.72 0.06 -5.97
CA VAL A 28 7.39 -1.21 -6.61
C VAL A 28 8.62 -2.07 -6.86
N TYR A 29 9.67 -1.48 -7.44
CA TYR A 29 10.80 -2.27 -7.97
C TYR A 29 12.02 -2.27 -7.06
N GLU A 30 12.15 -1.29 -6.16
CA GLU A 30 13.32 -1.17 -5.30
C GLU A 30 13.00 -1.52 -3.85
N ILE A 31 13.61 -2.57 -3.33
CA ILE A 31 13.57 -2.91 -1.90
C ILE A 31 14.66 -2.10 -1.17
N CYS A 32 14.39 -1.67 0.05
CA CYS A 32 15.33 -0.93 0.91
C CYS A 32 15.76 0.46 0.41
N LYS A 33 15.10 1.06 -0.58
CA LYS A 33 15.36 2.46 -0.93
C LYS A 33 14.55 3.42 -0.08
N PRO A 34 15.19 4.29 0.69
CA PRO A 34 14.51 5.28 1.52
C PRO A 34 13.84 6.37 0.67
N GLN A 35 12.83 7.01 1.22
CA GLN A 35 12.27 8.24 0.67
C GLN A 35 13.25 9.40 0.93
N SER A 36 13.46 10.22 -0.09
CA SER A 36 14.30 11.42 0.01
C SER A 36 13.52 12.70 0.32
N THR A 37 12.21 12.61 0.45
CA THR A 37 11.36 13.77 0.72
C THR A 37 11.32 14.02 2.21
N GLU A 38 11.63 15.24 2.62
CA GLU A 38 11.56 15.67 4.02
C GLU A 38 10.14 15.51 4.56
N GLY A 39 10.00 14.97 5.77
CA GLY A 39 8.71 14.67 6.40
C GLY A 39 7.98 13.44 5.84
N ALA A 40 8.52 12.75 4.83
CA ALA A 40 7.97 11.47 4.37
C ALA A 40 8.41 10.35 5.32
N GLY A 41 7.45 9.54 5.78
CA GLY A 41 7.75 8.31 6.50
C GLY A 41 8.50 7.30 5.62
N GLY A 42 9.19 6.35 6.22
CA GLY A 42 9.85 5.27 5.48
C GLY A 42 11.34 5.45 5.24
N SER A 43 12.06 5.96 6.22
CA SER A 43 13.52 6.20 6.18
C SER A 43 14.36 5.01 5.73
N TRP A 44 13.91 3.79 5.98
CA TRP A 44 14.64 2.55 5.65
C TRP A 44 14.13 1.84 4.40
N GLY A 45 12.96 2.26 3.84
CA GLY A 45 12.36 1.59 2.67
C GLY A 45 11.88 0.15 2.91
N LEU A 46 11.86 -0.32 4.15
CA LEU A 46 11.45 -1.67 4.52
C LEU A 46 9.94 -1.82 4.77
N GLY A 47 9.24 -0.74 5.09
CA GLY A 47 7.80 -0.79 5.44
C GLY A 47 6.93 -1.45 4.38
N LYS A 48 7.28 -1.33 3.10
CA LYS A 48 6.56 -1.97 2.00
C LYS A 48 6.65 -3.49 1.98
N THR A 49 7.64 -4.09 2.64
CA THR A 49 7.79 -5.56 2.69
C THR A 49 6.67 -6.22 3.47
N ILE A 50 6.03 -5.49 4.39
CA ILE A 50 4.88 -5.99 5.14
C ILE A 50 3.70 -6.36 4.23
N TYR A 51 3.50 -5.64 3.12
CA TYR A 51 2.40 -5.91 2.20
C TYR A 51 2.40 -7.34 1.68
N PHE A 52 3.59 -7.90 1.40
CA PHE A 52 3.75 -9.27 0.91
C PHE A 52 3.52 -10.33 1.99
N ARG A 53 3.62 -9.96 3.26
CA ARG A 53 3.42 -10.85 4.40
C ARG A 53 1.98 -10.91 4.90
N LEU A 54 1.16 -9.91 4.55
CA LEU A 54 -0.23 -9.82 5.00
C LEU A 54 -1.17 -10.79 4.28
N GLY A 55 -0.80 -11.27 3.09
CA GLY A 55 -1.61 -12.16 2.29
C GLY A 55 -0.76 -13.23 1.60
N ILE A 56 -1.13 -13.57 0.38
CA ILE A 56 -0.47 -14.64 -0.41
C ILE A 56 0.85 -14.24 -1.07
N GLY A 57 1.40 -13.08 -0.75
CA GLY A 57 2.61 -12.55 -1.38
C GLY A 57 2.37 -11.72 -2.63
N LEU A 58 1.12 -11.59 -3.09
CA LEU A 58 0.75 -10.76 -4.24
C LEU A 58 0.29 -9.38 -3.78
N VAL A 59 0.81 -8.35 -4.42
CA VAL A 59 0.42 -6.95 -4.18
C VAL A 59 0.22 -6.25 -5.50
N LEU A 60 -0.94 -5.59 -5.67
CA LEU A 60 -1.19 -4.74 -6.83
C LEU A 60 -1.11 -3.27 -6.40
N TYR A 61 -0.53 -2.46 -7.26
CA TYR A 61 -0.37 -1.02 -7.08
C TYR A 61 -1.09 -0.30 -8.21
N TYR A 62 -2.21 0.31 -7.92
CA TYR A 62 -2.89 1.22 -8.81
C TYR A 62 -2.59 2.65 -8.41
N SER A 63 -2.28 3.50 -9.36
CA SER A 63 -2.08 4.92 -9.09
C SER A 63 -2.54 5.77 -10.25
N ARG A 64 -3.16 6.90 -9.91
CA ARG A 64 -3.41 7.98 -10.87
C ARG A 64 -2.55 9.17 -10.51
N ILE A 65 -1.78 9.62 -11.47
CA ILE A 65 -0.80 10.71 -11.33
C ILE A 65 -1.13 11.85 -12.28
N ARG A 66 -0.59 13.03 -11.99
CA ARG A 66 -0.55 14.15 -12.93
C ARG A 66 0.88 14.38 -13.38
N GLN A 67 1.15 14.22 -14.66
CA GLN A 67 2.46 14.41 -15.24
C GLN A 67 2.35 15.24 -16.52
N ASN A 68 3.16 16.29 -16.64
CA ASN A 68 3.14 17.21 -17.78
C ASN A 68 1.72 17.77 -18.09
N GLY A 69 0.98 18.11 -17.05
CA GLY A 69 -0.38 18.65 -17.15
C GLY A 69 -1.47 17.61 -17.47
N LYS A 70 -1.12 16.36 -17.75
CA LYS A 70 -2.06 15.28 -18.10
C LYS A 70 -2.18 14.28 -16.94
N TYR A 71 -3.38 13.70 -16.80
CA TYR A 71 -3.62 12.59 -15.88
C TYR A 71 -3.28 11.26 -16.56
N GLN A 72 -2.65 10.37 -15.82
CA GLN A 72 -2.27 9.04 -16.27
C GLN A 72 -2.56 8.03 -15.17
N SER A 73 -3.12 6.89 -15.55
CA SER A 73 -3.27 5.75 -14.67
C SER A 73 -2.12 4.76 -14.86
N ARG A 74 -1.74 4.11 -13.78
CA ARG A 74 -0.67 3.10 -13.74
C ARG A 74 -1.13 1.95 -12.86
N LEU A 75 -1.08 0.74 -13.40
CA LEU A 75 -1.35 -0.48 -12.63
C LEU A 75 -0.20 -1.47 -12.84
N VAL A 76 0.33 -1.97 -11.75
CA VAL A 76 1.40 -2.97 -11.75
C VAL A 76 1.20 -3.90 -10.57
N ALA A 77 1.62 -5.14 -10.68
CA ALA A 77 1.64 -6.06 -9.55
C ALA A 77 3.05 -6.62 -9.31
N CYS A 78 3.29 -6.99 -8.07
CA CYS A 78 4.50 -7.68 -7.64
C CYS A 78 4.09 -8.88 -6.79
N LEU A 79 4.70 -10.03 -7.08
CA LEU A 79 4.58 -11.25 -6.30
C LEU A 79 5.93 -11.56 -5.67
N VAL A 80 5.93 -11.85 -4.38
CA VAL A 80 7.08 -12.41 -3.66
C VAL A 80 6.69 -13.78 -3.15
N GLU A 81 7.32 -14.83 -3.65
CA GLU A 81 7.08 -16.21 -3.21
C GLU A 81 8.17 -16.69 -2.27
N ASP A 82 7.73 -17.30 -1.19
CA ASP A 82 8.58 -17.98 -0.22
C ASP A 82 9.09 -19.31 -0.81
N GLU A 83 10.40 -19.51 -0.76
CA GLU A 83 11.07 -20.73 -1.25
C GLU A 83 10.62 -22.00 -0.51
N THR A 84 10.12 -21.85 0.71
CA THR A 84 9.68 -22.99 1.53
C THR A 84 8.28 -23.50 1.17
N LYS A 85 7.48 -22.73 0.46
CA LYS A 85 6.15 -23.15 0.02
C LYS A 85 6.26 -24.26 -1.02
N LYS A 86 5.49 -25.34 -0.84
CA LYS A 86 5.47 -26.49 -1.76
C LYS A 86 4.84 -26.16 -3.11
N GLU A 87 3.85 -25.27 -3.11
CA GLU A 87 3.09 -24.88 -4.29
C GLU A 87 3.43 -23.45 -4.69
N ALA A 88 3.77 -23.25 -5.95
CA ALA A 88 3.99 -21.93 -6.52
C ALA A 88 2.65 -21.35 -7.03
N LEU A 89 2.39 -20.06 -6.78
CA LEU A 89 1.23 -19.35 -7.33
C LEU A 89 1.30 -19.23 -8.86
N ILE A 90 2.51 -19.14 -9.40
CA ILE A 90 2.75 -19.10 -10.84
C ILE A 90 3.46 -20.37 -11.26
N PRO A 91 2.76 -21.39 -11.78
CA PRO A 91 3.38 -22.59 -12.30
C PRO A 91 4.22 -22.26 -13.55
N HIS A 92 5.37 -22.90 -13.67
CA HIS A 92 6.28 -22.75 -14.80
C HIS A 92 6.58 -24.10 -15.45
N ALA A 93 6.50 -24.18 -16.76
CA ALA A 93 6.71 -25.40 -17.53
C ALA A 93 8.10 -26.03 -17.38
N GLY A 94 9.11 -25.29 -16.95
CA GLY A 94 10.50 -25.74 -16.75
C GLY A 94 10.90 -25.90 -15.28
N GLY A 95 9.94 -26.04 -14.37
CA GLY A 95 10.19 -26.12 -12.92
C GLY A 95 9.59 -24.95 -12.17
N VAL A 96 9.76 -24.92 -10.85
CA VAL A 96 9.24 -23.87 -9.99
C VAL A 96 10.20 -22.69 -10.00
N LYS A 97 9.76 -21.54 -10.53
CA LYS A 97 10.46 -20.27 -10.36
C LYS A 97 9.92 -19.60 -9.10
N ARG A 98 10.82 -19.25 -8.22
CA ARG A 98 10.52 -18.58 -6.94
C ARG A 98 11.28 -17.27 -6.85
N GLY A 99 10.94 -16.46 -5.86
CA GLY A 99 11.53 -15.16 -5.66
C GLY A 99 10.57 -14.05 -6.01
N ILE A 100 10.99 -13.08 -6.81
CA ILE A 100 10.21 -11.89 -7.12
C ILE A 100 9.77 -11.91 -8.57
N ALA A 101 8.47 -11.73 -8.81
CA ALA A 101 7.89 -11.56 -10.14
C ALA A 101 7.12 -10.24 -10.23
N TRP A 102 7.21 -9.57 -11.38
CA TRP A 102 6.44 -8.37 -11.68
C TRP A 102 5.47 -8.63 -12.82
N TRP A 103 4.26 -8.13 -12.66
CA TRP A 103 3.24 -8.16 -13.68
C TRP A 103 2.91 -6.74 -14.16
N GLY A 104 2.70 -6.62 -15.47
CA GLY A 104 2.32 -5.40 -16.16
C GLY A 104 2.24 -5.65 -17.67
N LYS A 105 2.17 -4.61 -18.47
CA LYS A 105 2.26 -4.76 -19.93
C LYS A 105 3.72 -5.01 -20.36
N ARG A 106 3.91 -5.74 -21.44
CA ARG A 106 5.25 -5.97 -22.02
C ARG A 106 5.90 -4.64 -22.38
N ASP A 107 7.17 -4.50 -22.05
CA ASP A 107 7.96 -3.36 -22.49
C ASP A 107 8.42 -3.59 -23.94
N GLY A 108 7.93 -2.77 -24.87
CA GLY A 108 8.35 -2.83 -26.27
C GLY A 108 9.81 -2.41 -26.51
N LEU A 109 10.49 -1.82 -25.50
CA LEU A 109 11.86 -1.31 -25.65
C LEU A 109 12.90 -2.16 -24.91
N VAL A 110 12.48 -3.05 -24.01
CA VAL A 110 13.37 -3.91 -23.22
C VAL A 110 12.79 -5.31 -23.18
N ALA A 111 13.44 -6.24 -23.89
CA ALA A 111 13.00 -7.62 -23.96
C ALA A 111 12.93 -8.27 -22.57
N GLY A 112 11.86 -9.02 -22.31
CA GLY A 112 11.64 -9.71 -21.04
C GLY A 112 11.26 -8.81 -19.85
N SER A 113 11.11 -7.49 -20.07
CA SER A 113 10.70 -6.53 -19.04
C SER A 113 9.21 -6.20 -19.14
N THR A 114 8.64 -5.77 -18.01
CA THR A 114 7.28 -5.25 -17.92
C THR A 114 7.30 -3.81 -17.42
N ILE A 115 6.31 -3.05 -17.83
CA ILE A 115 6.03 -1.70 -17.37
C ILE A 115 4.58 -1.64 -16.88
N PRO A 116 4.17 -0.62 -16.12
CA PRO A 116 2.78 -0.51 -15.68
C PRO A 116 1.80 -0.52 -16.84
N VAL A 117 0.68 -1.20 -16.64
CA VAL A 117 -0.50 -1.07 -17.50
C VAL A 117 -1.03 0.36 -17.38
N ASP A 118 -1.31 0.98 -18.53
CA ASP A 118 -1.83 2.36 -18.64
C ASP A 118 -3.14 2.42 -19.46
N ASN A 119 -3.66 1.27 -19.87
CA ASN A 119 -4.96 1.17 -20.54
C ASN A 119 -6.08 1.31 -19.50
N GLU A 120 -6.85 2.38 -19.58
CA GLU A 120 -7.91 2.69 -18.61
C GLU A 120 -8.99 1.60 -18.56
N LEU A 121 -9.38 1.02 -19.70
CA LEU A 121 -10.40 -0.04 -19.74
C LEU A 121 -9.92 -1.33 -19.05
N GLU A 122 -8.66 -1.68 -19.23
CA GLU A 122 -8.06 -2.84 -18.57
C GLU A 122 -7.94 -2.60 -17.06
N ILE A 123 -7.51 -1.40 -16.66
CA ILE A 123 -7.41 -1.00 -15.25
C ILE A 123 -8.79 -1.07 -14.58
N VAL A 124 -9.83 -0.51 -15.20
CA VAL A 124 -11.20 -0.56 -14.67
C VAL A 124 -11.65 -2.01 -14.47
N LYS A 125 -11.43 -2.90 -15.44
CA LYS A 125 -11.77 -4.32 -15.31
C LYS A 125 -11.08 -4.98 -14.13
N ILE A 126 -9.79 -4.72 -13.94
CA ILE A 126 -9.02 -5.32 -12.83
C ILE A 126 -9.48 -4.76 -11.48
N LEU A 127 -9.65 -3.44 -11.37
CA LEU A 127 -10.13 -2.82 -10.14
C LEU A 127 -11.51 -3.32 -9.74
N SER A 128 -12.41 -3.54 -10.72
CA SER A 128 -13.77 -4.02 -10.46
C SER A 128 -13.80 -5.43 -9.84
N ILE A 129 -12.81 -6.28 -10.08
CA ILE A 129 -12.66 -7.60 -9.42
C ILE A 129 -12.57 -7.44 -7.89
N PHE A 130 -11.97 -6.35 -7.43
CA PHE A 130 -11.81 -6.03 -6.02
C PHE A 130 -12.88 -5.07 -5.48
N GLY A 131 -13.95 -4.80 -6.26
CA GLY A 131 -14.98 -3.84 -5.88
C GLY A 131 -14.50 -2.39 -5.81
N LEU A 132 -13.41 -2.07 -6.53
CA LEU A 132 -12.79 -0.74 -6.53
C LEU A 132 -13.11 0.02 -7.81
N SER A 133 -13.12 1.33 -7.70
CA SER A 133 -13.24 2.27 -8.82
C SER A 133 -11.94 3.06 -9.00
N PRO A 134 -11.61 3.45 -10.24
CA PRO A 134 -10.48 4.34 -10.48
C PRO A 134 -10.71 5.73 -9.88
N TYR A 135 -9.63 6.44 -9.61
CA TYR A 135 -9.68 7.87 -9.32
C TYR A 135 -10.25 8.63 -10.53
N THR A 136 -11.02 9.67 -10.26
CA THR A 136 -11.74 10.43 -11.29
C THR A 136 -11.35 11.91 -11.29
N GLN A 137 -11.75 12.64 -12.32
CA GLN A 137 -11.54 14.09 -12.43
C GLN A 137 -10.09 14.54 -12.12
N SER A 138 -9.92 15.38 -11.09
CA SER A 138 -8.62 15.90 -10.64
C SER A 138 -7.96 15.07 -9.56
N GLU A 139 -8.58 13.97 -9.14
CA GLU A 139 -8.03 13.09 -8.10
C GLU A 139 -6.73 12.44 -8.56
N THR A 140 -5.76 12.41 -7.66
CA THR A 140 -4.51 11.65 -7.78
C THR A 140 -4.27 10.87 -6.51
N GLY A 141 -3.54 9.76 -6.59
CA GLY A 141 -3.28 8.95 -5.41
C GLY A 141 -2.73 7.57 -5.75
N THR A 142 -2.69 6.73 -4.73
CA THR A 142 -2.26 5.35 -4.84
C THR A 142 -3.19 4.43 -4.07
N THR A 143 -3.64 3.36 -4.70
CA THR A 143 -4.36 2.25 -4.09
C THR A 143 -3.45 1.03 -4.07
N ILE A 144 -3.26 0.46 -2.89
CA ILE A 144 -2.52 -0.79 -2.70
C ILE A 144 -3.56 -1.88 -2.43
N ILE A 145 -3.53 -2.95 -3.22
CA ILE A 145 -4.45 -4.07 -3.10
C ILE A 145 -3.65 -5.29 -2.65
N ILE A 146 -4.03 -5.85 -1.53
CA ILE A 146 -3.43 -7.04 -0.93
C ILE A 146 -4.53 -8.11 -0.87
N PRO A 147 -4.60 -9.03 -1.83
CA PRO A 147 -5.62 -10.06 -1.85
C PRO A 147 -5.34 -11.13 -0.80
N TYR A 148 -6.40 -11.80 -0.36
CA TYR A 148 -6.36 -12.96 0.53
C TYR A 148 -5.58 -12.71 1.82
N ILE A 149 -5.91 -11.62 2.53
CA ILE A 149 -5.33 -11.32 3.84
C ILE A 149 -5.74 -12.42 4.82
N ASP A 150 -4.77 -12.95 5.57
CA ASP A 150 -5.02 -13.87 6.69
C ASP A 150 -5.39 -13.08 7.95
N GLU A 151 -6.67 -12.74 8.06
CA GLU A 151 -7.19 -11.99 9.20
C GLU A 151 -6.98 -12.71 10.54
N LYS A 152 -7.06 -14.06 10.52
CA LYS A 152 -6.87 -14.86 11.73
C LYS A 152 -5.42 -14.77 12.21
N ALA A 153 -4.46 -14.91 11.31
CA ALA A 153 -3.04 -14.77 11.65
C ALA A 153 -2.75 -13.36 12.20
N LEU A 154 -3.25 -12.32 11.54
CA LEU A 154 -3.08 -10.94 12.00
C LEU A 154 -3.66 -10.69 13.38
N LEU A 155 -4.86 -11.19 13.67
CA LEU A 155 -5.49 -11.01 14.98
C LEU A 155 -4.85 -11.90 16.05
N ASN A 156 -4.39 -13.10 15.70
CA ASN A 156 -3.67 -13.97 16.64
C ASN A 156 -2.36 -13.34 17.11
N GLU A 157 -1.63 -12.64 16.24
CA GLU A 157 -0.43 -11.91 16.66
C GLU A 157 -0.75 -10.82 17.69
N VAL A 158 -1.93 -10.20 17.62
CA VAL A 158 -2.40 -9.22 18.61
C VAL A 158 -2.76 -9.87 19.95
N TYR A 159 -3.26 -11.10 19.91
CA TYR A 159 -3.69 -11.84 21.12
C TYR A 159 -2.56 -12.66 21.74
N ALA A 160 -1.52 -13.01 20.99
CA ALA A 160 -0.49 -13.96 21.39
C ALA A 160 0.55 -13.46 22.38
N ILE A 161 0.43 -12.25 22.91
CA ILE A 161 1.34 -11.78 23.94
C ILE A 161 0.84 -12.29 25.32
N ASN A 162 1.17 -13.56 25.61
CA ASN A 162 1.21 -14.16 26.97
C ASN A 162 -0.07 -14.17 27.81
N GLU A 163 -1.25 -14.12 27.20
CA GLU A 163 -2.51 -14.19 27.96
C GLU A 163 -3.36 -15.39 27.50
N PRO A 164 -4.15 -16.01 28.39
CA PRO A 164 -5.09 -17.05 28.00
C PRO A 164 -6.03 -16.58 26.89
N ALA A 165 -6.46 -17.46 26.01
CA ALA A 165 -7.32 -17.17 24.86
C ALA A 165 -8.65 -16.43 25.21
N GLU A 166 -8.94 -16.22 26.47
CA GLU A 166 -10.13 -15.53 26.99
C GLU A 166 -9.96 -14.01 27.11
N SER A 167 -8.74 -13.47 27.07
CA SER A 167 -8.52 -12.03 27.24
C SER A 167 -8.33 -11.30 25.91
N LYS A 168 -9.32 -11.37 25.03
CA LYS A 168 -9.37 -10.46 23.89
C LYS A 168 -9.39 -9.02 24.38
N PRO A 169 -8.51 -8.13 23.89
CA PRO A 169 -8.65 -6.72 24.20
C PRO A 169 -10.07 -6.25 23.87
N TYR A 170 -10.76 -5.61 24.82
CA TYR A 170 -12.16 -5.18 24.66
C TYR A 170 -12.42 -4.31 23.41
N TRP A 171 -11.37 -3.70 22.88
CA TRP A 171 -11.41 -2.82 21.73
C TRP A 171 -11.20 -3.53 20.39
N VAL A 172 -11.04 -4.85 20.36
CA VAL A 172 -10.87 -5.64 19.12
C VAL A 172 -12.02 -6.62 18.95
N GLY A 173 -13.02 -6.22 18.18
CA GLY A 173 -14.07 -7.11 17.69
C GLY A 173 -13.71 -7.84 16.40
N GLY A 174 -12.79 -7.24 15.59
CA GLY A 174 -12.35 -7.77 14.30
C GLY A 174 -11.26 -6.91 13.68
N ILE A 175 -10.89 -7.23 12.44
CA ILE A 175 -9.81 -6.52 11.72
C ILE A 175 -10.11 -5.03 11.54
N ALA A 176 -11.36 -4.65 11.33
CA ALA A 176 -11.74 -3.24 11.17
C ALA A 176 -11.50 -2.44 12.44
N ASP A 177 -11.83 -2.99 13.61
CA ASP A 177 -11.57 -2.36 14.91
C ASP A 177 -10.08 -2.25 15.17
N TYR A 178 -9.33 -3.33 14.88
CA TYR A 178 -7.87 -3.32 14.99
C TYR A 178 -7.24 -2.21 14.13
N LEU A 179 -7.63 -2.10 12.85
CA LEU A 179 -7.13 -1.06 11.97
C LEU A 179 -7.52 0.34 12.44
N ASN A 180 -8.72 0.51 12.98
CA ASN A 180 -9.16 1.78 13.53
C ASN A 180 -8.30 2.21 14.72
N ILE A 181 -8.00 1.29 15.63
CA ILE A 181 -7.13 1.55 16.77
C ILE A 181 -5.68 1.78 16.34
N ALA A 182 -5.19 1.02 15.36
CA ALA A 182 -3.85 1.23 14.81
C ALA A 182 -3.70 2.63 14.19
N LEU A 183 -4.71 3.10 13.45
CA LEU A 183 -4.74 4.47 12.92
C LEU A 183 -4.68 5.52 14.03
N GLN A 184 -5.46 5.35 15.08
CA GLN A 184 -5.44 6.25 16.23
C GLN A 184 -4.08 6.23 16.92
N ARG A 185 -3.54 5.04 17.19
CA ARG A 185 -2.27 4.87 17.90
C ARG A 185 -1.10 5.58 17.19
N TRP A 186 -1.03 5.43 15.88
CA TRP A 186 0.14 5.89 15.13
C TRP A 186 -0.01 7.29 14.54
N TYR A 187 -1.25 7.76 14.39
CA TYR A 187 -1.52 9.02 13.68
C TYR A 187 -2.37 10.02 14.48
N SER A 188 -2.67 9.77 15.77
CA SER A 188 -3.54 10.64 16.55
C SER A 188 -3.17 12.13 16.51
N PRO A 189 -1.90 12.57 16.59
CA PRO A 189 -1.57 13.99 16.54
C PRO A 189 -1.96 14.63 15.20
N ARG A 190 -1.94 13.87 14.12
CA ARG A 190 -2.17 14.32 12.75
C ARG A 190 -3.58 14.05 12.25
N LEU A 191 -4.29 13.11 12.88
CA LEU A 191 -5.59 12.61 12.42
C LEU A 191 -6.68 13.67 12.59
N ASN A 192 -7.24 14.14 11.45
CA ASN A 192 -8.25 15.22 11.39
C ASN A 192 -7.83 16.49 12.17
N ASN A 193 -6.55 16.79 12.26
CA ASN A 193 -6.02 17.92 13.00
C ASN A 193 -5.57 19.03 12.05
N ILE A 194 -6.46 20.00 11.81
CA ILE A 194 -6.19 21.16 10.93
C ILE A 194 -5.02 22.00 11.46
N SER A 195 -4.83 22.02 12.78
CA SER A 195 -3.76 22.78 13.44
C SER A 195 -2.46 22.00 13.56
N TYR A 196 -2.33 20.83 12.90
CA TYR A 196 -1.10 20.04 12.94
C TYR A 196 0.09 20.84 12.40
N PRO A 197 1.15 21.11 13.21
CA PRO A 197 2.17 22.08 12.84
C PRO A 197 3.23 21.54 11.86
N TYR A 198 3.32 20.21 11.68
CA TYR A 198 4.41 19.57 10.94
C TYR A 198 3.99 19.08 9.54
N GLY A 199 2.97 19.69 8.94
CA GLY A 199 2.53 19.35 7.59
C GLY A 199 1.01 19.18 7.47
N ALA A 200 0.57 18.57 6.38
CA ALA A 200 -0.86 18.37 6.15
C ALA A 200 -1.46 17.38 7.16
N TYR A 201 -2.67 17.65 7.63
CA TYR A 201 -3.41 16.72 8.45
C TYR A 201 -3.80 15.46 7.66
N LEU A 202 -4.08 14.38 8.37
CA LEU A 202 -4.51 13.10 7.81
C LEU A 202 -6.01 12.93 8.01
N SER A 203 -6.75 12.59 6.97
CA SER A 203 -8.10 12.04 7.08
C SER A 203 -8.06 10.56 6.76
N ALA A 204 -8.65 9.73 7.60
CA ALA A 204 -8.65 8.28 7.44
C ALA A 204 -10.05 7.69 7.57
N SER A 205 -10.27 6.58 6.87
CA SER A 205 -11.47 5.77 7.00
C SER A 205 -11.13 4.28 6.98
N VAL A 206 -11.95 3.49 7.64
CA VAL A 206 -11.90 2.02 7.61
C VAL A 206 -13.23 1.53 7.07
N ASN A 207 -13.21 0.71 6.04
CA ASN A 207 -14.42 0.23 5.34
C ASN A 207 -15.39 1.37 4.98
N GLY A 208 -14.85 2.48 4.46
CA GLY A 208 -15.65 3.66 4.10
C GLY A 208 -16.10 4.53 5.27
N THR A 209 -15.98 4.09 6.52
CA THR A 209 -16.36 4.85 7.70
C THR A 209 -15.20 5.71 8.17
N LYS A 210 -15.41 7.02 8.21
CA LYS A 210 -14.38 7.97 8.69
C LYS A 210 -14.05 7.74 10.17
N VAL A 211 -12.75 7.72 10.47
CA VAL A 211 -12.26 7.76 11.86
C VAL A 211 -12.55 9.13 12.44
N LYS A 212 -13.51 9.20 13.37
CA LYS A 212 -13.96 10.46 14.00
C LYS A 212 -13.24 10.67 15.31
N ILE A 213 -12.96 11.94 15.66
CA ILE A 213 -12.34 12.31 16.95
C ILE A 213 -13.22 11.86 18.14
N SER A 214 -14.55 11.98 18.01
CA SER A 214 -15.50 11.55 19.04
C SER A 214 -15.46 10.04 19.34
N GLY A 215 -15.02 9.23 18.38
CA GLY A 215 -14.86 7.78 18.52
C GLY A 215 -13.45 7.35 18.92
N MET A 216 -12.52 8.27 19.14
CA MET A 216 -11.16 7.94 19.56
C MET A 216 -11.14 7.56 21.04
N LEU A 217 -10.26 6.60 21.38
CA LEU A 217 -9.94 6.30 22.76
C LEU A 217 -9.38 7.56 23.46
N SER A 218 -9.74 7.74 24.73
CA SER A 218 -9.37 8.93 25.51
C SER A 218 -7.88 9.24 25.50
N LEU A 219 -7.03 8.21 25.60
CA LEU A 219 -5.58 8.35 25.50
C LEU A 219 -5.14 9.01 24.18
N PHE A 220 -5.64 8.51 23.04
CA PHE A 220 -5.22 9.02 21.74
C PHE A 220 -5.80 10.40 21.44
N ARG A 221 -6.99 10.71 21.98
CA ARG A 221 -7.56 12.04 21.93
C ARG A 221 -6.69 13.03 22.69
N TYR A 222 -6.25 12.66 23.90
CA TYR A 222 -5.35 13.49 24.70
C TYR A 222 -4.01 13.76 24.00
N VAL A 223 -3.38 12.71 23.43
CA VAL A 223 -2.12 12.86 22.67
C VAL A 223 -2.28 13.77 21.46
N ARG A 224 -3.48 13.84 20.89
CA ARG A 224 -3.77 14.73 19.77
C ARG A 224 -3.86 16.21 20.17
N GLU A 225 -4.21 16.48 21.41
CA GLU A 225 -4.41 17.83 21.96
C GLU A 225 -3.13 18.43 22.57
N LEU A 226 -2.08 17.61 22.75
CA LEU A 226 -0.72 18.05 23.12
C LEU A 226 0.01 18.70 21.94
#